data_cf733e08e2009a31737a2b9b5d767051
#
_entry.id   cf733e08e2009a31737a2b9b5d767051
#
_cell.length_a   1.000
_cell.length_b   1.000
_cell.length_c   1.000
_cell.angle_alpha   90.00
_cell.angle_beta   90.00
_cell.angle_gamma   90.00
#
_symmetry.space_group_name_H-M   'P 1'
#
loop_
_entity.id
_entity.type
_entity.pdbx_description
1 polymer ?
#
loop_
_entity_poly.entity_id
_entity_poly.type
_entity_poly.pdbx_seq_one_letter_code
_entity_poly.pdbx_strand_id
1 'polypeptide(L)' 'MEKLYSTGEFAKLAGVTIRTIRYYDKIGLLKPTMILENGYRRYCNQDLITLQKILCLKELG' A
#
# COMPACT_ATOMS: atom_id res chain seq x y z
N MET A 1 0.56 19.96 -0.69
CA MET A 1 -0.42 18.93 -0.32
C MET A 1 0.07 17.57 -0.72
N GLU A 2 -0.14 16.60 0.12
CA GLU A 2 0.30 15.25 -0.14
C GLU A 2 -0.61 14.58 -1.17
N LYS A 3 -0.01 13.91 -2.15
CA LYS A 3 -0.77 13.18 -3.14
C LYS A 3 -1.24 11.85 -2.56
N LEU A 4 -2.50 11.51 -2.83
CA LEU A 4 -3.05 10.22 -2.45
C LEU A 4 -3.24 9.35 -3.69
N TYR A 5 -2.93 8.08 -3.54
CA TYR A 5 -2.99 7.10 -4.63
C TYR A 5 -4.11 6.11 -4.38
N SER A 6 -4.81 5.71 -5.43
CA SER A 6 -5.73 4.59 -5.34
C SER A 6 -4.93 3.30 -5.15
N THR A 7 -5.61 2.21 -4.76
CA THR A 7 -4.94 0.92 -4.60
C THR A 7 -4.23 0.50 -5.88
N GLY A 8 -4.88 0.67 -7.03
CA GLY A 8 -4.29 0.33 -8.32
C GLY A 8 -3.05 1.14 -8.66
N GLU A 9 -3.14 2.46 -8.47
CA GLU A 9 -2.00 3.35 -8.69
C GLU A 9 -0.84 3.01 -7.75
N PHE A 10 -1.16 2.78 -6.49
CA PHE A 10 -0.17 2.45 -5.47
C PHE A 10 0.54 1.13 -5.79
N ALA A 11 -0.21 0.11 -6.18
CA ALA A 11 0.35 -1.18 -6.57
C ALA A 11 1.30 -1.04 -7.76
N LYS A 12 0.90 -0.23 -8.75
CA LYS A 12 1.72 0.01 -9.93
C LYS A 12 3.03 0.71 -9.57
N LEU A 13 2.98 1.71 -8.71
CA LEU A 13 4.18 2.42 -8.24
C LEU A 13 5.13 1.49 -7.49
N ALA A 14 4.59 0.61 -6.69
CA ALA A 14 5.38 -0.32 -5.88
C ALA A 14 5.85 -1.53 -6.67
N GLY A 15 5.32 -1.76 -7.86
CA GLY A 15 5.69 -2.92 -8.67
C GLY A 15 5.11 -4.23 -8.16
N VAL A 16 3.96 -4.17 -7.49
CA VAL A 16 3.28 -5.36 -6.95
C VAL A 16 1.84 -5.39 -7.44
N THR A 17 1.13 -6.47 -7.14
CA THR A 17 -0.28 -6.60 -7.51
C THR A 17 -1.18 -5.97 -6.45
N ILE A 18 -2.41 -5.64 -6.85
CA ILE A 18 -3.42 -5.16 -5.91
C ILE A 18 -3.68 -6.23 -4.84
N ARG A 19 -3.63 -7.48 -5.23
CA ARG A 19 -3.82 -8.61 -4.32
C ARG A 19 -2.78 -8.60 -3.19
N THR A 20 -1.54 -8.29 -3.53
CA THR A 20 -0.46 -8.18 -2.53
C THR A 20 -0.75 -7.05 -1.54
N ILE A 21 -1.20 -5.89 -2.04
CA ILE A 21 -1.56 -4.76 -1.18
C ILE A 21 -2.68 -5.15 -0.22
N ARG A 22 -3.71 -5.79 -0.73
CA ARG A 22 -4.85 -6.23 0.09
C ARG A 22 -4.45 -7.25 1.14
N TYR A 23 -3.52 -8.13 0.78
CA TYR A 23 -3.01 -9.14 1.71
C TYR A 23 -2.30 -8.46 2.89
N TYR A 24 -1.44 -7.49 2.61
CA TYR A 24 -0.73 -6.79 3.67
C TYR A 24 -1.66 -5.96 4.55
N ASP A 25 -2.72 -5.40 3.98
CA ASP A 25 -3.75 -4.71 4.76
C ASP A 25 -4.46 -5.71 5.69
N LYS A 26 -4.81 -6.86 5.16
CA LYS A 26 -5.51 -7.90 5.92
C LYS A 26 -4.71 -8.38 7.14
N ILE A 27 -3.41 -8.57 6.98
CA ILE A 27 -2.55 -9.03 8.09
C ILE A 27 -2.01 -7.88 8.94
N GLY A 28 -2.38 -6.64 8.63
CA GLY A 28 -2.04 -5.49 9.44
C GLY A 28 -0.64 -4.92 9.23
N LEU A 29 0.09 -5.36 8.20
CA LEU A 29 1.42 -4.84 7.92
C LEU A 29 1.40 -3.50 7.19
N LEU A 30 0.38 -3.27 6.36
CA LEU A 30 0.26 -2.04 5.58
C LEU A 30 -1.18 -1.58 5.58
N LYS A 31 -1.44 -0.45 6.21
CA LYS A 31 -2.78 0.13 6.28
C LYS A 31 -2.86 1.35 5.36
N PRO A 32 -4.02 1.60 4.73
CA PRO A 32 -4.17 2.81 3.93
C PRO A 32 -4.18 4.04 4.81
N THR A 33 -3.75 5.17 4.23
CA THR A 33 -3.82 6.46 4.92
C THR A 33 -5.26 6.88 5.18
N MET A 34 -6.14 6.55 4.22
CA MET A 34 -7.54 6.96 4.28
C MET A 34 -8.43 5.94 3.60
N ILE A 35 -9.63 5.77 4.12
CA ILE A 35 -10.67 4.97 3.47
C ILE A 35 -11.84 5.91 3.22
N LEU A 36 -12.24 6.03 1.94
CA LEU A 36 -13.34 6.90 1.55
C LEU A 36 -14.69 6.31 1.97
N GLU A 37 -15.73 7.14 1.95
CA GLU A 37 -17.08 6.70 2.34
C GLU A 37 -17.58 5.48 1.56
N ASN A 38 -17.17 5.38 0.29
CA ASN A 38 -17.56 4.26 -0.56
C ASN A 38 -16.68 3.01 -0.35
N GLY A 39 -15.77 3.05 0.63
CA GLY A 39 -14.91 1.92 0.94
C GLY A 39 -13.60 1.89 0.15
N TYR A 40 -13.39 2.83 -0.76
CA TYR A 40 -12.16 2.87 -1.54
C TYR A 40 -11.00 3.36 -0.68
N ARG A 41 -9.86 2.71 -0.83
CA ARG A 41 -8.66 3.01 -0.06
C ARG A 41 -7.79 4.01 -0.78
N ARG A 42 -7.09 4.84 0.01
CA ARG A 42 -6.11 5.81 -0.51
C ARG A 42 -4.81 5.67 0.26
N TYR A 43 -3.70 5.72 -0.46
CA TYR A 43 -2.36 5.56 0.08
C TYR A 43 -1.53 6.80 -0.19
N CYS A 44 -0.56 7.09 0.68
CA CYS A 44 0.34 8.23 0.51
C CYS A 44 1.78 7.73 0.28
N ASN A 45 2.70 8.69 0.05
CA ASN A 45 4.10 8.35 -0.15
C ASN A 45 4.71 7.63 1.04
N GLN A 46 4.28 7.97 2.25
CA GLN A 46 4.77 7.29 3.45
C GLN A 46 4.40 5.81 3.44
N ASP A 47 3.21 5.51 2.95
CA ASP A 47 2.76 4.12 2.81
C ASP A 47 3.64 3.38 1.80
N LEU A 48 4.08 4.06 0.74
CA LEU A 48 4.97 3.47 -0.25
C LEU A 48 6.31 3.11 0.38
N ILE A 49 6.86 3.99 1.21
CA ILE A 49 8.10 3.73 1.93
C ILE A 49 7.94 2.52 2.85
N THR A 50 6.83 2.45 3.56
CA THR A 50 6.51 1.33 4.43
C THR A 50 6.47 0.02 3.66
N LEU A 51 5.79 0.04 2.50
CA LEU A 51 5.69 -1.16 1.66
C LEU A 51 7.05 -1.59 1.15
N GLN A 52 7.89 -0.64 0.73
CA GLN A 52 9.23 -0.96 0.26
C GLN A 52 10.07 -1.64 1.34
N LYS A 53 9.94 -1.20 2.59
CA LYS A 53 10.61 -1.85 3.72
C LYS A 53 10.13 -3.27 3.91
N ILE A 54 8.82 -3.49 3.81
CA ILE A 54 8.22 -4.82 3.94
C ILE A 54 8.78 -5.75 2.85
N LEU A 55 8.79 -5.29 1.62
CA LEU A 55 9.30 -6.07 0.48
C LEU A 55 10.78 -6.40 0.64
N CYS A 56 11.56 -5.45 1.12
CA CYS A 56 12.99 -5.64 1.34
C CYS A 56 13.24 -6.73 2.38
N LEU A 57 12.52 -6.69 3.49
CA LEU A 57 12.64 -7.71 4.53
C LEU A 57 12.27 -9.09 4.02
N LYS A 58 11.25 -9.16 3.19
CA LYS A 58 10.78 -10.41 2.63
C LYS A 58 11.83 -11.04 1.70
N GLU A 59 12.52 -10.21 0.92
CA GLU A 59 13.56 -10.68 0.01
C GLU A 59 14.78 -11.23 0.75
N LEU A 60 15.06 -10.70 1.93
CA LEU A 60 16.18 -11.14 2.75
C LEU A 60 15.89 -12.43 3.51
N GLY A 61 14.61 -12.75 3.64
CA GLY A 61 14.17 -13.90 4.44
C GLY A 61 14.25 -15.25 3.74
#